data_f234346184f1db35995baa2a65011c22
#
_entry.id   f234346184f1db35995baa2a65011c22
#
_cell.length_a   1.000
_cell.length_b   1.000
_cell.length_c   1.000
_cell.angle_alpha   90.00
_cell.angle_beta   90.00
_cell.angle_gamma   90.00
#
_symmetry.space_group_name_H-M   'P 1'
#
loop_
_entity.id
_entity.type
_entity.pdbx_description
1 polymer ?
#
loop_
_entity_poly.entity_id
_entity_poly.type
_entity_poly.pdbx_seq_one_letter_code
_entity_poly.pdbx_strand_id
1 'polypeptide(L)'
;VAEAGCGWGGLARHMALNYGAIVSSWNVSAEQVRYATDRAKSEGYDDRVSYVLDDYRNIKGEYDAFVSVGMLEHVGLDHYPDLGDVVDRCLTAEGRGLIHTIGRNRPRLMNAWIEKRIFPGAYPPTLGEMMDIFEPHRFSVLDVENLRLHYAKTLEAWLSRFDASHQQVTEQFDENFTRAWRLYLAGSKAAFLSGALQLFQVVFTRERNNKLAASRAHLYS
;
A
#
# COMPACT_ATOMS: atom_id res chain seq x y z
N VAL A 1 -10.66 -7.38 -9.18
CA VAL A 1 -9.88 -6.34 -8.44
C VAL A 1 -8.66 -5.97 -9.25
N ALA A 2 -8.36 -4.67 -9.39
CA ALA A 2 -7.06 -4.19 -9.82
C ALA A 2 -6.22 -3.83 -8.59
N GLU A 3 -5.00 -4.38 -8.47
CA GLU A 3 -4.05 -4.05 -7.41
C GLU A 3 -2.83 -3.35 -7.98
N ALA A 4 -2.58 -2.12 -7.55
CA ALA A 4 -1.38 -1.37 -7.91
C ALA A 4 -0.30 -1.55 -6.83
N GLY A 5 0.75 -2.30 -7.15
CA GLY A 5 1.83 -2.64 -6.23
C GLY A 5 1.60 -3.94 -5.46
N CYS A 6 1.81 -5.11 -6.11
CA CYS A 6 1.54 -6.41 -5.46
C CYS A 6 2.50 -6.76 -4.31
N GLY A 7 3.65 -6.10 -4.19
CA GLY A 7 4.71 -6.60 -3.32
C GLY A 7 5.02 -8.08 -3.59
N TRP A 8 5.05 -8.91 -2.57
CA TRP A 8 5.24 -10.36 -2.66
C TRP A 8 3.95 -11.15 -2.87
N GLY A 9 2.85 -10.49 -3.29
CA GLY A 9 1.56 -11.11 -3.64
C GLY A 9 0.66 -11.49 -2.46
N GLY A 10 0.96 -11.02 -1.25
CA GLY A 10 0.23 -11.42 -0.05
C GLY A 10 -1.23 -10.99 -0.01
N LEU A 11 -1.53 -9.76 -0.44
CA LEU A 11 -2.89 -9.22 -0.44
C LEU A 11 -3.75 -9.86 -1.53
N ALA A 12 -3.24 -9.94 -2.77
CA ALA A 12 -3.94 -10.62 -3.87
C ALA A 12 -4.28 -12.07 -3.50
N ARG A 13 -3.31 -12.79 -2.92
CA ARG A 13 -3.52 -14.15 -2.39
C ARG A 13 -4.64 -14.19 -1.36
N HIS A 14 -4.63 -13.28 -0.39
CA HIS A 14 -5.65 -13.22 0.65
C HIS A 14 -7.04 -12.98 0.07
N MET A 15 -7.17 -12.02 -0.85
CA MET A 15 -8.43 -11.72 -1.53
C MET A 15 -8.97 -12.91 -2.34
N ALA A 16 -8.09 -13.59 -3.08
CA ALA A 16 -8.47 -14.74 -3.88
C ALA A 16 -8.93 -15.94 -3.04
N LEU A 17 -8.17 -16.30 -2.00
CA LEU A 17 -8.43 -17.50 -1.22
C LEU A 17 -9.58 -17.33 -0.21
N ASN A 18 -9.72 -16.15 0.39
CA ASN A 18 -10.70 -15.94 1.46
C ASN A 18 -12.01 -15.30 0.98
N TYR A 19 -11.97 -14.58 -0.15
CA TYR A 19 -13.13 -13.85 -0.68
C TYR A 19 -13.51 -14.26 -2.10
N GLY A 20 -12.78 -15.20 -2.71
CA GLY A 20 -13.05 -15.65 -4.07
C GLY A 20 -12.84 -14.57 -5.15
N ALA A 21 -12.07 -13.52 -4.83
CA ALA A 21 -11.83 -12.41 -5.75
C ALA A 21 -10.95 -12.84 -6.93
N ILE A 22 -11.25 -12.33 -8.12
CA ILE A 22 -10.36 -12.38 -9.27
C ILE A 22 -9.51 -11.11 -9.24
N VAL A 23 -8.19 -11.27 -9.16
CA VAL A 23 -7.25 -10.15 -8.95
C VAL A 23 -6.24 -10.08 -10.09
N SER A 24 -6.12 -8.90 -10.68
CA SER A 24 -4.98 -8.55 -11.53
C SER A 24 -4.11 -7.56 -10.76
N SER A 25 -2.82 -7.88 -10.62
CA SER A 25 -1.90 -7.15 -9.76
C SER A 25 -0.63 -6.76 -10.51
N TRP A 26 -0.27 -5.48 -10.47
CA TRP A 26 0.87 -4.91 -11.20
C TRP A 26 2.04 -4.61 -10.27
N ASN A 27 3.24 -4.86 -10.76
CA ASN A 27 4.47 -4.50 -10.06
C ASN A 27 5.63 -4.37 -11.05
N VAL A 28 6.56 -3.48 -10.74
CA VAL A 28 7.78 -3.25 -11.54
C VAL A 28 8.97 -4.13 -11.11
N SER A 29 8.86 -4.85 -9.99
CA SER A 29 9.91 -5.77 -9.51
C SER A 29 9.72 -7.17 -10.09
N ALA A 30 10.65 -7.56 -10.98
CA ALA A 30 10.65 -8.88 -11.61
C ALA A 30 10.74 -10.03 -10.57
N GLU A 31 11.54 -9.84 -9.50
CA GLU A 31 11.70 -10.85 -8.45
C GLU A 31 10.40 -11.05 -7.67
N GLN A 32 9.71 -9.96 -7.32
CA GLN A 32 8.44 -10.02 -6.60
C GLN A 32 7.35 -10.67 -7.45
N VAL A 33 7.23 -10.28 -8.72
CA VAL A 33 6.26 -10.86 -9.66
C VAL A 33 6.53 -12.35 -9.87
N ARG A 34 7.78 -12.74 -10.09
CA ARG A 34 8.15 -14.16 -10.23
C ARG A 34 7.77 -14.96 -8.98
N TYR A 35 8.21 -14.51 -7.81
CA TYR A 35 7.91 -15.18 -6.55
C TYR A 35 6.40 -15.34 -6.32
N ALA A 36 5.63 -14.26 -6.53
CA ALA A 36 4.18 -14.27 -6.34
C ALA A 36 3.48 -15.22 -7.32
N THR A 37 3.94 -15.24 -8.60
CA THR A 37 3.42 -16.14 -9.63
C THR A 37 3.73 -17.60 -9.32
N ASP A 38 4.97 -17.91 -8.95
CA ASP A 38 5.37 -19.28 -8.60
C ASP A 38 4.59 -19.78 -7.38
N ARG A 39 4.38 -18.90 -6.40
CA ARG A 39 3.58 -19.22 -5.24
C ARG A 39 2.11 -19.46 -5.59
N ALA A 40 1.51 -18.65 -6.48
CA ALA A 40 0.14 -18.84 -6.91
C ALA A 40 -0.07 -20.22 -7.53
N LYS A 41 0.84 -20.64 -8.41
CA LYS A 41 0.84 -21.98 -9.02
C LYS A 41 1.01 -23.09 -7.99
N SER A 42 1.95 -22.94 -7.07
CA SER A 42 2.23 -23.97 -6.06
C SER A 42 1.10 -24.15 -5.04
N GLU A 43 0.35 -23.10 -4.76
CA GLU A 43 -0.79 -23.12 -3.83
C GLU A 43 -2.16 -23.26 -4.54
N GLY A 44 -2.19 -23.31 -5.89
CA GLY A 44 -3.39 -23.60 -6.68
C GLY A 44 -4.43 -22.49 -6.70
N TYR A 45 -4.01 -21.23 -6.80
CA TYR A 45 -4.90 -20.07 -6.98
C TYR A 45 -4.53 -19.18 -8.18
N ASP A 46 -3.69 -19.69 -9.09
CA ASP A 46 -3.24 -19.00 -10.30
C ASP A 46 -4.34 -18.82 -11.36
N ASP A 47 -5.47 -19.53 -11.22
CA ASP A 47 -6.70 -19.28 -11.96
C ASP A 47 -7.43 -18.00 -11.55
N ARG A 48 -7.16 -17.46 -10.36
CA ARG A 48 -7.81 -16.28 -9.79
C ARG A 48 -6.90 -15.06 -9.69
N VAL A 49 -5.59 -15.23 -9.72
CA VAL A 49 -4.64 -14.12 -9.57
C VAL A 49 -3.67 -14.08 -10.72
N SER A 50 -3.61 -12.90 -11.36
CA SER A 50 -2.60 -12.60 -12.40
C SER A 50 -1.63 -11.55 -11.86
N TYR A 51 -0.34 -11.87 -11.83
CA TYR A 51 0.73 -10.92 -11.50
C TYR A 51 1.41 -10.43 -12.77
N VAL A 52 1.33 -9.12 -13.00
CA VAL A 52 1.79 -8.46 -14.24
C VAL A 52 3.06 -7.67 -13.94
N LEU A 53 4.15 -7.98 -14.66
CA LEU A 53 5.37 -7.19 -14.60
C LEU A 53 5.22 -5.97 -15.51
N ASP A 54 4.66 -4.90 -14.97
CA ASP A 54 4.44 -3.66 -15.69
C ASP A 54 4.20 -2.52 -14.70
N ASP A 55 4.27 -1.28 -15.19
CA ASP A 55 3.94 -0.09 -14.44
C ASP A 55 2.42 0.02 -14.22
N TYR A 56 1.99 0.42 -13.02
CA TYR A 56 0.57 0.62 -12.68
C TYR A 56 -0.14 1.58 -13.63
N ARG A 57 0.58 2.53 -14.23
CA ARG A 57 0.05 3.46 -15.23
C ARG A 57 -0.48 2.79 -16.48
N ASN A 58 -0.08 1.55 -16.73
CA ASN A 58 -0.53 0.74 -17.86
C ASN A 58 -1.73 -0.18 -17.54
N ILE A 59 -2.31 -0.08 -16.34
CA ILE A 59 -3.52 -0.85 -15.98
C ILE A 59 -4.63 -0.57 -17.00
N LYS A 60 -5.19 -1.65 -17.57
CA LYS A 60 -6.29 -1.64 -18.53
C LYS A 60 -7.39 -2.61 -18.08
N GLY A 61 -8.59 -2.40 -18.59
CA GLY A 61 -9.77 -3.19 -18.25
C GLY A 61 -10.66 -2.49 -17.24
N GLU A 62 -11.76 -3.14 -16.86
CA GLU A 62 -12.72 -2.65 -15.90
C GLU A 62 -12.74 -3.56 -14.68
N TYR A 63 -12.77 -2.96 -13.49
CA TYR A 63 -12.69 -3.66 -12.21
C TYR A 63 -13.71 -3.11 -11.23
N ASP A 64 -14.31 -4.00 -10.45
CA ASP A 64 -15.25 -3.62 -9.38
C ASP A 64 -14.55 -3.02 -8.16
N ALA A 65 -13.24 -3.28 -8.03
CA ALA A 65 -12.44 -2.68 -6.97
C ALA A 65 -11.02 -2.35 -7.45
N PHE A 66 -10.49 -1.25 -6.91
CA PHE A 66 -9.09 -0.84 -7.05
C PHE A 66 -8.44 -0.81 -5.67
N VAL A 67 -7.25 -1.36 -5.53
CA VAL A 67 -6.51 -1.34 -4.28
C VAL A 67 -5.03 -0.98 -4.50
N SER A 68 -4.51 -0.15 -3.59
CA SER A 68 -3.08 0.17 -3.54
C SER A 68 -2.63 0.25 -2.09
N VAL A 69 -1.59 -0.50 -1.72
CA VAL A 69 -1.08 -0.59 -0.35
C VAL A 69 0.42 -0.35 -0.33
N GLY A 70 0.85 0.74 0.31
CA GLY A 70 2.27 1.08 0.49
C GLY A 70 3.01 1.41 -0.82
N MET A 71 2.29 1.87 -1.84
CA MET A 71 2.85 2.30 -3.12
C MET A 71 2.87 3.83 -3.24
N LEU A 72 1.84 4.51 -2.69
CA LEU A 72 1.63 5.95 -2.91
C LEU A 72 2.82 6.79 -2.47
N GLU A 73 3.53 6.36 -1.44
CA GLU A 73 4.75 7.01 -0.94
C GLU A 73 5.88 7.09 -1.98
N HIS A 74 5.81 6.24 -3.01
CA HIS A 74 6.81 6.14 -4.08
C HIS A 74 6.33 6.71 -5.43
N VAL A 75 5.08 7.16 -5.51
CA VAL A 75 4.49 7.72 -6.74
C VAL A 75 5.00 9.13 -7.00
N GLY A 76 5.12 9.96 -5.94
CA GLY A 76 5.46 11.38 -6.03
C GLY A 76 4.23 12.26 -6.26
N LEU A 77 4.21 13.45 -5.64
CA LEU A 77 3.06 14.36 -5.66
C LEU A 77 2.62 14.74 -7.07
N ASP A 78 3.58 15.03 -7.96
CA ASP A 78 3.32 15.46 -9.34
C ASP A 78 2.58 14.39 -10.17
N HIS A 79 2.56 13.13 -9.70
CA HIS A 79 1.92 11.99 -10.36
C HIS A 79 0.63 11.51 -9.68
N TYR A 80 0.13 12.23 -8.69
CA TYR A 80 -1.15 11.89 -8.06
C TYR A 80 -2.33 12.04 -9.02
N PRO A 81 -2.40 13.08 -9.87
CA PRO A 81 -3.41 13.13 -10.93
C PRO A 81 -3.32 11.94 -11.89
N ASP A 82 -2.11 11.50 -12.27
CA ASP A 82 -1.93 10.34 -13.16
C ASP A 82 -2.48 9.05 -12.52
N LEU A 83 -2.30 8.87 -11.20
CA LEU A 83 -2.90 7.76 -10.47
C LEU A 83 -4.43 7.86 -10.48
N GLY A 84 -4.97 9.06 -10.30
CA GLY A 84 -6.40 9.33 -10.45
C GLY A 84 -6.93 8.94 -11.83
N ASP A 85 -6.23 9.31 -12.90
CA ASP A 85 -6.54 8.91 -14.29
C ASP A 85 -6.58 7.37 -14.47
N VAL A 86 -5.63 6.66 -13.84
CA VAL A 86 -5.61 5.20 -13.87
C VAL A 86 -6.85 4.62 -13.20
N VAL A 87 -7.17 5.10 -12.01
CA VAL A 87 -8.35 4.64 -11.27
C VAL A 87 -9.63 4.96 -12.04
N ASP A 88 -9.74 6.16 -12.61
CA ASP A 88 -10.93 6.60 -13.34
C ASP A 88 -11.21 5.72 -14.56
N ARG A 89 -10.18 5.39 -15.34
CA ARG A 89 -10.39 4.55 -16.54
C ARG A 89 -10.65 3.08 -16.25
N CYS A 90 -10.27 2.57 -15.04
CA CYS A 90 -10.37 1.15 -14.75
C CYS A 90 -11.43 0.77 -13.71
N LEU A 91 -11.96 1.72 -12.95
CA LEU A 91 -12.98 1.45 -11.93
C LEU A 91 -14.38 1.49 -12.56
N THR A 92 -15.19 0.44 -12.36
CA THR A 92 -16.58 0.41 -12.83
C THR A 92 -17.43 1.51 -12.17
N ALA A 93 -18.62 1.77 -12.70
CA ALA A 93 -19.52 2.82 -12.20
C ALA A 93 -19.90 2.63 -10.71
N GLU A 94 -20.00 1.40 -10.26
CA GLU A 94 -20.35 1.03 -8.88
C GLU A 94 -19.13 0.58 -8.07
N GLY A 95 -17.94 0.64 -8.67
CA GLY A 95 -16.70 0.19 -8.09
C GLY A 95 -16.26 1.02 -6.89
N ARG A 96 -15.40 0.43 -6.06
CA ARG A 96 -14.80 1.07 -4.89
C ARG A 96 -13.28 0.99 -4.97
N GLY A 97 -12.62 2.03 -4.48
CA GLY A 97 -11.18 2.04 -4.34
C GLY A 97 -10.75 2.12 -2.89
N LEU A 98 -9.56 1.59 -2.62
CA LEU A 98 -8.87 1.72 -1.35
C LEU A 98 -7.41 2.07 -1.60
N ILE A 99 -6.96 3.15 -0.97
CA ILE A 99 -5.54 3.50 -0.90
C ILE A 99 -5.10 3.46 0.56
N HIS A 100 -4.10 2.63 0.83
CA HIS A 100 -3.47 2.51 2.14
C HIS A 100 -2.04 2.99 2.05
N THR A 101 -1.69 4.03 2.81
CA THR A 101 -0.39 4.70 2.70
C THR A 101 0.09 5.27 4.02
N ILE A 102 1.40 5.26 4.22
CA ILE A 102 2.02 6.07 5.26
C ILE A 102 1.85 7.54 4.85
N GLY A 103 1.48 8.37 5.81
CA GLY A 103 1.27 9.79 5.58
C GLY A 103 1.72 10.66 6.73
N ARG A 104 1.36 11.95 6.67
CA ARG A 104 1.71 12.98 7.66
C ARG A 104 0.57 13.96 7.86
N ASN A 105 0.61 14.70 8.98
CA ASN A 105 -0.34 15.77 9.26
C ASN A 105 0.05 17.12 8.61
N ARG A 106 1.31 17.24 8.15
CA ARG A 106 1.83 18.47 7.50
C ARG A 106 2.81 18.06 6.40
N PRO A 107 2.88 18.80 5.29
CA PRO A 107 3.90 18.63 4.27
C PRO A 107 5.30 18.73 4.89
N ARG A 108 6.14 17.76 4.59
CA ARG A 108 7.53 17.73 5.08
C ARG A 108 8.36 16.78 4.22
N LEU A 109 9.57 17.17 3.92
CA LEU A 109 10.54 16.30 3.25
C LEU A 109 10.88 15.07 4.12
N MET A 110 11.28 13.99 3.46
CA MET A 110 11.74 12.79 4.13
C MET A 110 12.98 13.10 4.99
N ASN A 111 13.16 12.36 6.07
CA ASN A 111 14.40 12.40 6.81
C ASN A 111 15.55 11.96 5.90
N ALA A 112 16.61 12.79 5.80
CA ALA A 112 17.71 12.59 4.85
C ALA A 112 18.41 11.22 4.99
N TRP A 113 18.49 10.66 6.21
CA TRP A 113 19.06 9.33 6.42
C TRP A 113 18.13 8.23 5.89
N ILE A 114 16.82 8.33 6.14
CA ILE A 114 15.80 7.38 5.62
C ILE A 114 15.77 7.45 4.08
N GLU A 115 15.73 8.65 3.51
CA GLU A 115 15.74 8.86 2.07
C GLU A 115 16.99 8.27 1.40
N LYS A 116 18.18 8.52 1.99
CA LYS A 116 19.44 8.03 1.42
C LYS A 116 19.62 6.52 1.57
N ARG A 117 19.12 5.90 2.64
CA ARG A 117 19.51 4.54 3.04
C ARG A 117 18.42 3.50 2.93
N ILE A 118 17.14 3.89 3.03
CA ILE A 118 16.02 2.96 3.13
C ILE A 118 15.05 3.13 1.96
N PHE A 119 14.54 4.35 1.73
CA PHE A 119 13.51 4.64 0.73
C PHE A 119 13.88 5.87 -0.13
N PRO A 120 14.79 5.71 -1.10
CA PRO A 120 15.14 6.81 -1.99
C PRO A 120 13.92 7.37 -2.73
N GLY A 121 13.75 8.71 -2.68
CA GLY A 121 12.66 9.41 -3.35
C GLY A 121 11.28 9.25 -2.73
N ALA A 122 11.14 8.54 -1.61
CA ALA A 122 9.83 8.37 -0.98
C ALA A 122 9.31 9.65 -0.32
N TYR A 123 8.02 9.90 -0.46
CA TYR A 123 7.31 11.03 0.14
C TYR A 123 5.98 10.59 0.75
N PRO A 124 5.87 10.48 2.08
CA PRO A 124 4.60 10.25 2.75
C PRO A 124 3.70 11.50 2.66
N PRO A 125 2.53 11.43 1.99
CA PRO A 125 1.68 12.58 1.79
C PRO A 125 0.86 12.98 3.03
N THR A 126 0.29 14.17 2.99
CA THR A 126 -0.85 14.54 3.84
C THR A 126 -2.15 14.09 3.19
N LEU A 127 -3.24 14.02 3.99
CA LEU A 127 -4.58 13.76 3.43
C LEU A 127 -4.99 14.85 2.42
N GLY A 128 -4.60 16.11 2.67
CA GLY A 128 -4.87 17.20 1.73
C GLY A 128 -4.20 16.99 0.37
N GLU A 129 -2.93 16.57 0.35
CA GLU A 129 -2.20 16.27 -0.89
C GLU A 129 -2.77 15.04 -1.61
N MET A 130 -3.34 14.06 -0.89
CA MET A 130 -4.02 12.93 -1.53
C MET A 130 -5.28 13.33 -2.29
N MET A 131 -5.88 14.49 -2.02
CA MET A 131 -7.08 14.94 -2.73
C MET A 131 -6.81 15.16 -4.22
N ASP A 132 -5.57 15.42 -4.63
CA ASP A 132 -5.20 15.52 -6.04
C ASP A 132 -5.43 14.21 -6.83
N ILE A 133 -5.58 13.07 -6.14
CA ILE A 133 -6.00 11.80 -6.75
C ILE A 133 -7.52 11.78 -7.00
N PHE A 134 -8.30 12.38 -6.09
CA PHE A 134 -9.75 12.16 -6.04
C PHE A 134 -10.57 13.30 -6.67
N GLU A 135 -10.22 14.56 -6.37
CA GLU A 135 -11.03 15.71 -6.79
C GLU A 135 -11.08 15.89 -8.30
N PRO A 136 -9.97 15.79 -9.08
CA PRO A 136 -10.01 15.96 -10.53
C PRO A 136 -10.93 14.95 -11.23
N HIS A 137 -11.06 13.75 -10.65
CA HIS A 137 -11.85 12.64 -11.19
C HIS A 137 -13.21 12.50 -10.52
N ARG A 138 -13.59 13.46 -9.65
CA ARG A 138 -14.89 13.50 -8.99
C ARG A 138 -15.19 12.22 -8.20
N PHE A 139 -14.17 11.67 -7.55
CA PHE A 139 -14.36 10.57 -6.61
C PHE A 139 -14.86 11.09 -5.26
N SER A 140 -15.82 10.39 -4.68
CA SER A 140 -16.29 10.63 -3.32
C SER A 140 -15.46 9.81 -2.34
N VAL A 141 -14.73 10.46 -1.45
CA VAL A 141 -14.08 9.80 -0.30
C VAL A 141 -15.17 9.41 0.69
N LEU A 142 -15.28 8.12 0.99
CA LEU A 142 -16.32 7.55 1.85
C LEU A 142 -15.87 7.38 3.29
N ASP A 143 -14.60 7.04 3.47
CA ASP A 143 -14.01 6.76 4.78
C ASP A 143 -12.53 7.05 4.79
N VAL A 144 -12.04 7.53 5.92
CA VAL A 144 -10.61 7.69 6.21
C VAL A 144 -10.34 7.13 7.59
N GLU A 145 -9.65 5.99 7.65
CA GLU A 145 -9.20 5.42 8.91
C GLU A 145 -7.73 5.71 9.14
N ASN A 146 -7.36 6.06 10.37
CA ASN A 146 -5.98 6.28 10.77
C ASN A 146 -5.47 5.14 11.65
N LEU A 147 -4.65 4.28 11.06
CA LEU A 147 -4.10 3.07 11.68
C LEU A 147 -2.70 3.29 12.30
N ARG A 148 -2.33 4.52 12.60
CA ARG A 148 -1.01 4.90 13.13
C ARG A 148 -0.54 4.02 14.29
N LEU A 149 -1.38 3.82 15.30
CA LEU A 149 -1.02 3.03 16.48
C LEU A 149 -0.95 1.53 16.18
N HIS A 150 -1.72 1.04 15.21
CA HIS A 150 -1.60 -0.33 14.73
C HIS A 150 -0.24 -0.59 14.08
N TYR A 151 0.24 0.36 13.28
CA TYR A 151 1.54 0.20 12.64
C TYR A 151 2.70 0.30 13.62
N ALA A 152 2.56 1.09 14.69
CA ALA A 152 3.52 1.09 15.79
C ALA A 152 3.67 -0.30 16.44
N LYS A 153 2.55 -1.05 16.63
CA LYS A 153 2.56 -2.43 17.11
C LYS A 153 3.20 -3.40 16.10
N THR A 154 2.95 -3.20 14.81
CA THR A 154 3.60 -3.97 13.73
C THR A 154 5.11 -3.80 13.78
N LEU A 155 5.58 -2.56 13.88
CA LEU A 155 7.01 -2.25 13.98
C LEU A 155 7.64 -2.79 15.27
N GLU A 156 6.90 -2.80 16.38
CA GLU A 156 7.35 -3.45 17.62
C GLU A 156 7.55 -4.96 17.42
N ALA A 157 6.60 -5.63 16.79
CA ALA A 157 6.72 -7.05 16.49
C ALA A 157 7.87 -7.36 15.51
N TRP A 158 8.08 -6.49 14.51
CA TRP A 158 9.22 -6.61 13.60
C TRP A 158 10.55 -6.41 14.32
N LEU A 159 10.66 -5.37 15.16
CA LEU A 159 11.87 -5.08 15.94
C LEU A 159 12.22 -6.25 16.88
N SER A 160 11.22 -6.80 17.59
CA SER A 160 11.42 -7.95 18.48
C SER A 160 11.93 -9.20 17.72
N ARG A 161 11.33 -9.50 16.55
CA ARG A 161 11.81 -10.63 15.71
C ARG A 161 13.19 -10.37 15.14
N PHE A 162 13.48 -9.14 14.75
CA PHE A 162 14.79 -8.75 14.26
C PHE A 162 15.87 -8.89 15.35
N ASP A 163 15.60 -8.39 16.56
CA ASP A 163 16.50 -8.50 17.71
C ASP A 163 16.77 -9.98 18.08
N ALA A 164 15.76 -10.84 17.98
CA ALA A 164 15.92 -12.29 18.19
C ALA A 164 16.76 -12.98 17.09
N SER A 165 16.83 -12.41 15.90
CA SER A 165 17.61 -12.93 14.76
C SER A 165 18.92 -12.17 14.52
N HIS A 166 19.35 -11.34 15.47
CA HIS A 166 20.48 -10.42 15.33
C HIS A 166 21.75 -11.10 14.79
N GLN A 167 22.14 -12.21 15.42
CA GLN A 167 23.35 -12.93 15.01
C GLN A 167 23.26 -13.44 13.57
N GLN A 168 22.15 -14.07 13.21
CA GLN A 168 21.92 -14.59 11.86
C GLN A 168 21.97 -13.49 10.80
N VAL A 169 21.38 -12.31 11.09
CA VAL A 169 21.40 -11.16 10.18
C VAL A 169 22.82 -10.61 10.03
N THR A 170 23.58 -10.52 11.14
CA THR A 170 24.97 -10.04 11.11
C THR A 170 25.87 -10.99 10.30
N GLU A 171 25.67 -12.30 10.41
CA GLU A 171 26.40 -13.30 9.62
C GLU A 171 26.06 -13.23 8.11
N GLN A 172 24.81 -12.91 7.78
CA GLN A 172 24.34 -12.81 6.39
C GLN A 172 24.77 -11.50 5.70
N PHE A 173 24.83 -10.40 6.43
CA PHE A 173 25.18 -9.07 5.93
C PHE A 173 26.45 -8.54 6.59
N ASP A 174 26.30 -7.68 7.59
CA ASP A 174 27.36 -7.17 8.49
C ASP A 174 26.75 -6.45 9.70
N GLU A 175 27.61 -6.04 10.65
CA GLU A 175 27.22 -5.30 11.85
C GLU A 175 26.67 -3.90 11.52
N ASN A 176 27.16 -3.25 10.47
CA ASN A 176 26.67 -1.92 10.07
C ASN A 176 25.25 -1.99 9.54
N PHE A 177 24.95 -2.99 8.71
CA PHE A 177 23.59 -3.24 8.24
C PHE A 177 22.65 -3.53 9.41
N THR A 178 23.07 -4.43 10.32
CA THR A 178 22.25 -4.84 11.48
C THR A 178 21.90 -3.65 12.36
N ARG A 179 22.85 -2.78 12.68
CA ARG A 179 22.60 -1.54 13.44
C ARG A 179 21.72 -0.54 12.67
N ALA A 180 21.97 -0.39 11.37
CA ALA A 180 21.18 0.53 10.54
C ALA A 180 19.72 0.08 10.43
N TRP A 181 19.49 -1.22 10.23
CA TRP A 181 18.12 -1.76 10.12
C TRP A 181 17.36 -1.67 11.46
N ARG A 182 18.06 -1.97 12.56
CA ARG A 182 17.50 -1.79 13.92
C ARG A 182 17.11 -0.33 14.18
N LEU A 183 17.99 0.61 13.81
CA LEU A 183 17.71 2.05 13.93
C LEU A 183 16.49 2.45 13.10
N TYR A 184 16.36 1.94 11.87
CA TYR A 184 15.20 2.17 11.02
C TYR A 184 13.91 1.69 11.70
N LEU A 185 13.86 0.44 12.19
CA LEU A 185 12.66 -0.11 12.82
C LEU A 185 12.28 0.64 14.10
N ALA A 186 13.25 0.91 14.98
CA ALA A 186 13.02 1.63 16.24
C ALA A 186 12.61 3.10 15.99
N GLY A 187 13.28 3.78 15.06
CA GLY A 187 12.98 5.16 14.67
C GLY A 187 11.61 5.29 14.02
N SER A 188 11.23 4.35 13.15
CA SER A 188 9.91 4.30 12.54
C SER A 188 8.82 4.07 13.60
N LYS A 189 9.00 3.12 14.53
CA LYS A 189 8.09 2.94 15.68
C LYS A 189 7.91 4.23 16.47
N ALA A 190 8.99 4.91 16.81
CA ALA A 190 8.95 6.19 17.52
C ALA A 190 8.21 7.28 16.74
N ALA A 191 8.40 7.34 15.40
CA ALA A 191 7.73 8.31 14.54
C ALA A 191 6.20 8.09 14.49
N PHE A 192 5.74 6.84 14.46
CA PHE A 192 4.31 6.53 14.57
C PHE A 192 3.76 6.82 15.97
N LEU A 193 4.48 6.48 17.03
CA LEU A 193 4.06 6.78 18.42
C LEU A 193 3.97 8.28 18.70
N SER A 194 4.92 9.07 18.20
CA SER A 194 4.93 10.53 18.37
C SER A 194 3.92 11.28 17.50
N GLY A 195 3.31 10.60 16.51
CA GLY A 195 2.44 11.23 15.52
C GLY A 195 3.16 11.97 14.40
N ALA A 196 4.48 11.85 14.28
CA ALA A 196 5.24 12.39 13.15
C ALA A 196 4.92 11.68 11.83
N LEU A 197 4.55 10.40 11.91
CA LEU A 197 3.97 9.62 10.81
C LEU A 197 2.55 9.18 11.15
N GLN A 198 1.74 9.07 10.13
CA GLN A 198 0.37 8.57 10.12
C GLN A 198 0.30 7.33 9.24
N LEU A 199 -0.78 6.57 9.35
CA LEU A 199 -1.09 5.50 8.40
C LEU A 199 -2.56 5.65 8.02
N PHE A 200 -2.80 6.04 6.77
CA PHE A 200 -4.15 6.31 6.28
C PHE A 200 -4.65 5.14 5.44
N GLN A 201 -5.91 4.83 5.64
CA GLN A 201 -6.68 3.92 4.81
C GLN A 201 -7.87 4.69 4.28
N VAL A 202 -7.84 5.03 2.98
CA VAL A 202 -8.82 5.89 2.32
C VAL A 202 -9.68 5.04 1.41
N VAL A 203 -10.97 4.97 1.70
CA VAL A 203 -11.97 4.29 0.86
C VAL A 203 -12.73 5.33 0.06
N PHE A 204 -12.89 5.09 -1.23
CA PHE A 204 -13.55 6.01 -2.14
C PHE A 204 -14.37 5.28 -3.22
N THR A 205 -15.21 6.01 -3.92
CA THR A 205 -16.02 5.52 -5.03
C THR A 205 -16.31 6.65 -6.02
N ARG A 206 -16.95 6.34 -7.14
CA ARG A 206 -17.43 7.38 -8.06
C ARG A 206 -18.54 8.22 -7.43
N GLU A 207 -18.59 9.52 -7.72
CA GLU A 207 -19.57 10.47 -7.14
C GLU A 207 -21.03 10.03 -7.31
N ARG A 208 -21.34 9.34 -8.44
CA ARG A 208 -22.72 8.94 -8.79
C ARG A 208 -23.09 7.55 -8.30
N ASN A 209 -22.20 6.87 -7.59
CA ASN A 209 -22.52 5.56 -7.02
C ASN A 209 -23.46 5.72 -5.82
N ASN A 210 -24.71 5.32 -5.99
CA ASN A 210 -25.73 5.33 -4.93
C ASN A 210 -25.92 3.95 -4.26
N LYS A 211 -25.15 2.91 -4.64
CA LYS A 211 -25.16 1.60 -4.00
C LYS A 211 -24.20 1.55 -2.81
N LEU A 212 -24.42 2.46 -1.87
CA LEU A 212 -23.60 2.60 -0.68
C LEU A 212 -24.38 2.19 0.56
N ALA A 213 -23.69 1.62 1.55
CA ALA A 213 -24.30 1.37 2.84
C ALA A 213 -24.68 2.69 3.53
N ALA A 214 -25.87 2.75 4.12
CA ALA A 214 -26.35 3.94 4.81
C ALA A 214 -25.58 4.29 6.09
N SER A 215 -24.78 3.36 6.61
CA SER A 215 -23.95 3.55 7.80
C SER A 215 -22.66 2.73 7.72
N ARG A 216 -21.73 2.99 8.65
CA ARG A 216 -20.46 2.25 8.76
C ARG A 216 -20.58 0.91 9.51
N ALA A 217 -21.81 0.47 9.88
CA ALA A 217 -22.00 -0.77 10.65
C ALA A 217 -21.37 -2.00 9.98
N HIS A 218 -21.40 -2.06 8.65
CA HIS A 218 -20.82 -3.16 7.86
C HIS A 218 -19.29 -3.27 7.96
N LEU A 219 -18.60 -2.25 8.48
CA LEU A 219 -17.15 -2.30 8.71
C LEU A 219 -16.77 -3.00 10.03
N TYR A 220 -17.74 -3.22 10.91
CA TYR A 220 -17.54 -3.72 12.27
C TYR A 220 -18.33 -5.03 12.56
N SER A 221 -18.94 -5.61 11.53
CA SER A 221 -19.73 -6.86 11.61
C SER A 221 -18.91 -8.08 11.17
#